data_4f618a9d67cf114c3bd4af42b9ec2762
#
_entry.id   4f618a9d67cf114c3bd4af42b9ec2762
#
_cell.length_a   1.000
_cell.length_b   1.000
_cell.length_c   1.000
_cell.angle_alpha   90.00
_cell.angle_beta   90.00
_cell.angle_gamma   90.00
#
_symmetry.space_group_name_H-M   'P 1'
#
loop_
_entity.id
_entity.type
_entity.pdbx_description
1 polymer ?
#
loop_
_entity_poly.entity_id
_entity_poly.type
_entity_poly.pdbx_seq_one_letter_code
_entity_poly.pdbx_strand_id
1 'polypeptide(L)'
;MRFYKESPQTLNKVAAFLEEGGVVICPTDTVYGFLADASNKKAVDTIFKVKKRPASKPLSLFVKDIKMAHEIAFIDAMQLEKLKSQWPGKYTFILKRKKGVNLYGVEKETVAIRIPNYKFLNNLLKKVDMPLAQTSVNISGQPVLTNINEIVTKFGITDILVVDDGNLKQSEPSKILDLTGEKVKIIR
;
A
#
# COMPACT_ATOMS: atom_id res chain seq x y z
N MET A 1 -3.35 18.88 -7.47
CA MET A 1 -2.64 18.21 -6.34
C MET A 1 -2.75 19.06 -5.08
N ARG A 2 -3.01 18.44 -3.92
CA ARG A 2 -3.13 19.10 -2.61
C ARG A 2 -2.01 18.59 -1.71
N PHE A 3 -1.31 19.51 -1.00
CA PHE A 3 -0.19 19.19 -0.13
C PHE A 3 -0.52 19.47 1.32
N TYR A 4 -0.15 18.54 2.19
CA TYR A 4 -0.34 18.66 3.63
C TYR A 4 0.84 18.08 4.39
N LYS A 5 1.37 18.82 5.36
CA LYS A 5 2.29 18.28 6.37
C LYS A 5 1.56 17.28 7.26
N GLU A 6 2.27 16.31 7.82
CA GLU A 6 1.69 15.38 8.78
C GLU A 6 1.13 16.11 10.00
N SER A 7 -0.12 15.85 10.31
CA SER A 7 -0.83 16.35 11.49
C SER A 7 -2.11 15.54 11.73
N PRO A 8 -2.75 15.65 12.91
CA PRO A 8 -4.06 15.05 13.15
C PRO A 8 -5.13 15.56 12.17
N GLN A 9 -5.08 16.84 11.80
CA GLN A 9 -6.00 17.44 10.82
C GLN A 9 -5.77 16.87 9.43
N THR A 10 -4.52 16.67 9.05
CA THR A 10 -4.13 16.02 7.78
C THR A 10 -4.64 14.59 7.75
N LEU A 11 -4.53 13.84 8.84
CA LEU A 11 -5.05 12.48 8.94
C LEU A 11 -6.54 12.41 8.58
N ASN A 12 -7.34 13.33 9.12
CA ASN A 12 -8.78 13.40 8.85
C ASN A 12 -9.08 13.70 7.37
N LYS A 13 -8.36 14.67 6.79
CA LYS A 13 -8.51 15.03 5.37
C LYS A 13 -8.11 13.88 4.43
N VAL A 14 -7.02 13.18 4.75
CA VAL A 14 -6.53 12.04 3.96
C VAL A 14 -7.53 10.88 4.04
N ALA A 15 -8.07 10.59 5.22
CA ALA A 15 -9.07 9.55 5.41
C ALA A 15 -10.33 9.84 4.58
N ALA A 16 -10.92 11.02 4.72
CA ALA A 16 -12.10 11.42 3.94
C ALA A 16 -11.84 11.35 2.42
N PHE A 17 -10.67 11.80 1.96
CA PHE A 17 -10.33 11.77 0.54
C PHE A 17 -10.19 10.34 0.00
N LEU A 18 -9.67 9.38 0.78
CA LEU A 18 -9.62 7.96 0.42
C LEU A 18 -11.02 7.34 0.39
N GLU A 19 -11.88 7.66 1.37
CA GLU A 19 -13.28 7.20 1.45
C GLU A 19 -14.12 7.70 0.27
N GLU A 20 -13.82 8.90 -0.25
CA GLU A 20 -14.41 9.46 -1.49
C GLU A 20 -13.84 8.84 -2.78
N GLY A 21 -12.91 7.88 -2.67
CA GLY A 21 -12.28 7.22 -3.82
C GLY A 21 -11.09 7.98 -4.40
N GLY A 22 -10.49 8.88 -3.64
CA GLY A 22 -9.27 9.59 -4.02
C GLY A 22 -8.02 8.71 -3.96
N VAL A 23 -6.96 9.17 -4.62
CA VAL A 23 -5.62 8.56 -4.55
C VAL A 23 -4.71 9.48 -3.75
N VAL A 24 -3.96 8.89 -2.83
CA VAL A 24 -3.06 9.62 -1.93
C VAL A 24 -1.61 9.17 -2.16
N ILE A 25 -0.67 10.12 -2.14
CA ILE A 25 0.75 9.83 -1.97
C ILE A 25 1.07 10.06 -0.49
N CYS A 26 1.58 9.02 0.17
CA CYS A 26 1.87 9.03 1.59
C CYS A 26 3.28 8.49 1.86
N PRO A 27 4.04 9.07 2.81
CA PRO A 27 5.28 8.47 3.28
C PRO A 27 5.00 7.14 3.97
N THR A 28 5.95 6.21 3.89
CA THR A 28 5.90 4.92 4.56
C THR A 28 7.20 4.65 5.30
N ASP A 29 7.30 3.53 5.99
CA ASP A 29 8.55 3.07 6.60
C ASP A 29 9.63 2.62 5.58
N THR A 30 9.35 2.76 4.28
CA THR A 30 10.31 2.49 3.20
C THR A 30 10.49 3.71 2.29
N VAL A 31 9.51 4.02 1.48
CA VAL A 31 9.52 5.09 0.47
C VAL A 31 8.13 5.71 0.38
N TYR A 32 7.96 6.79 -0.39
CA TYR A 32 6.62 7.28 -0.71
C TYR A 32 5.82 6.24 -1.49
N GLY A 33 4.55 6.04 -1.10
CA GLY A 33 3.62 5.11 -1.73
C GLY A 33 2.35 5.79 -2.24
N PHE A 34 1.84 5.36 -3.40
CA PHE A 34 0.46 5.58 -3.79
C PHE A 34 -0.44 4.70 -2.96
N LEU A 35 -1.54 5.26 -2.47
CA LEU A 35 -2.56 4.59 -1.68
C LEU A 35 -3.94 4.87 -2.27
N ALA A 36 -4.79 3.87 -2.31
CA ALA A 36 -6.20 3.99 -2.67
C ALA A 36 -7.02 2.91 -1.96
N ASP A 37 -8.31 3.11 -1.78
CA ASP A 37 -9.22 2.06 -1.33
C ASP A 37 -9.16 0.87 -2.30
N ALA A 38 -8.76 -0.29 -1.80
CA ALA A 38 -8.63 -1.51 -2.63
C ALA A 38 -9.97 -2.06 -3.12
N SER A 39 -11.08 -1.67 -2.52
CA SER A 39 -12.45 -2.04 -2.92
C SER A 39 -13.03 -1.08 -3.98
N ASN A 40 -12.38 0.06 -4.23
CA ASN A 40 -12.80 1.05 -5.21
C ASN A 40 -12.05 0.88 -6.54
N LYS A 41 -12.74 0.30 -7.53
CA LYS A 41 -12.13 0.04 -8.85
C LYS A 41 -11.57 1.30 -9.51
N LYS A 42 -12.29 2.43 -9.45
CA LYS A 42 -11.87 3.68 -10.10
C LYS A 42 -10.61 4.25 -9.46
N ALA A 43 -10.51 4.18 -8.14
CA ALA A 43 -9.34 4.63 -7.39
C ALA A 43 -8.10 3.77 -7.72
N VAL A 44 -8.27 2.45 -7.77
CA VAL A 44 -7.20 1.50 -8.15
C VAL A 44 -6.77 1.71 -9.61
N ASP A 45 -7.72 1.83 -10.55
CA ASP A 45 -7.42 2.11 -11.96
C ASP A 45 -6.63 3.43 -12.13
N THR A 46 -6.91 4.44 -11.28
CA THR A 46 -6.14 5.69 -11.27
C THR A 46 -4.67 5.44 -10.91
N ILE A 47 -4.37 4.59 -9.93
CA ILE A 47 -2.97 4.21 -9.61
C ILE A 47 -2.30 3.58 -10.84
N PHE A 48 -2.96 2.61 -11.50
CA PHE A 48 -2.40 1.98 -12.72
C PHE A 48 -2.12 3.01 -13.80
N LYS A 49 -3.05 3.93 -14.05
CA LYS A 49 -2.94 4.99 -15.05
C LYS A 49 -1.78 5.94 -14.78
N VAL A 50 -1.69 6.51 -13.56
CA VAL A 50 -0.65 7.50 -13.22
C VAL A 50 0.74 6.89 -13.18
N LYS A 51 0.86 5.62 -12.80
CA LYS A 51 2.13 4.86 -12.83
C LYS A 51 2.49 4.32 -14.20
N LYS A 52 1.59 4.35 -15.18
CA LYS A 52 1.73 3.59 -16.44
C LYS A 52 2.05 2.10 -16.15
N ARG A 53 1.34 1.53 -15.16
CA ARG A 53 1.59 0.17 -14.68
C ARG A 53 0.82 -0.83 -15.52
N PRO A 54 1.46 -1.89 -16.07
CA PRO A 54 0.75 -2.96 -16.74
C PRO A 54 -0.22 -3.68 -15.78
N ALA A 55 -1.42 -4.01 -16.25
CA ALA A 55 -2.42 -4.73 -15.45
C ALA A 55 -1.92 -6.10 -14.95
N SER A 56 -0.95 -6.71 -15.64
CA SER A 56 -0.29 -7.95 -15.24
C SER A 56 0.65 -7.83 -14.04
N LYS A 57 0.88 -6.62 -13.51
CA LYS A 57 1.69 -6.40 -12.31
C LYS A 57 0.76 -6.00 -11.15
N PRO A 58 0.35 -6.92 -10.28
CA PRO A 58 -0.59 -6.63 -9.20
C PRO A 58 -0.01 -5.63 -8.19
N LEU A 59 -0.90 -4.99 -7.43
CA LEU A 59 -0.56 -4.16 -6.29
C LEU A 59 -0.50 -5.02 -5.02
N SER A 60 0.20 -4.54 -4.01
CA SER A 60 0.08 -5.08 -2.65
C SER A 60 -0.93 -4.27 -1.83
N LEU A 61 -1.36 -4.82 -0.72
CA LEU A 61 -2.29 -4.18 0.19
C LEU A 61 -1.60 -3.82 1.50
N PHE A 62 -1.88 -2.62 2.01
CA PHE A 62 -1.69 -2.31 3.41
C PHE A 62 -2.96 -2.63 4.19
N VAL A 63 -2.79 -3.26 5.36
CA VAL A 63 -3.86 -3.57 6.30
C VAL A 63 -3.49 -3.05 7.69
N LYS A 64 -4.49 -2.77 8.52
CA LYS A 64 -4.28 -2.19 9.86
C LYS A 64 -3.72 -3.21 10.86
N ASP A 65 -4.13 -4.48 10.72
CA ASP A 65 -3.80 -5.55 11.66
C ASP A 65 -3.95 -6.95 11.03
N ILE A 66 -3.58 -7.97 11.82
CA ILE A 66 -3.68 -9.38 11.44
C ILE A 66 -5.14 -9.82 11.26
N LYS A 67 -6.08 -9.23 12.01
CA LYS A 67 -7.51 -9.54 11.86
C LYS A 67 -7.99 -9.17 10.46
N MET A 68 -7.70 -7.96 9.99
CA MET A 68 -8.03 -7.55 8.62
C MET A 68 -7.32 -8.43 7.58
N ALA A 69 -6.07 -8.85 7.82
CA ALA A 69 -5.39 -9.79 6.92
C ALA A 69 -6.12 -11.14 6.84
N HIS A 70 -6.64 -11.66 7.96
CA HIS A 70 -7.46 -12.88 8.01
C HIS A 70 -8.80 -12.75 7.28
N GLU A 71 -9.38 -11.57 7.23
CA GLU A 71 -10.62 -11.32 6.47
C GLU A 71 -10.38 -11.46 4.95
N ILE A 72 -9.18 -11.15 4.48
CA ILE A 72 -8.78 -11.11 3.08
C ILE A 72 -8.14 -12.42 2.59
N ALA A 73 -7.35 -13.08 3.47
CA ALA A 73 -6.53 -14.22 3.09
C ALA A 73 -6.71 -15.41 4.03
N PHE A 74 -6.41 -16.61 3.52
CA PHE A 74 -6.23 -17.80 4.35
C PHE A 74 -4.85 -17.72 5.02
N ILE A 75 -4.82 -17.86 6.33
CA ILE A 75 -3.60 -17.82 7.14
C ILE A 75 -3.67 -19.00 8.13
N ASP A 76 -2.79 -19.96 7.97
CA ASP A 76 -2.64 -21.08 8.92
C ASP A 76 -1.80 -20.69 10.14
N ALA A 77 -1.65 -21.61 11.09
CA ALA A 77 -0.93 -21.35 12.33
C ALA A 77 0.56 -21.05 12.11
N MET A 78 1.22 -21.75 11.17
CA MET A 78 2.65 -21.54 10.87
C MET A 78 2.86 -20.18 10.17
N GLN A 79 2.00 -19.86 9.22
CA GLN A 79 1.99 -18.56 8.56
C GLN A 79 1.76 -17.45 9.58
N LEU A 80 0.79 -17.60 10.49
CA LEU A 80 0.48 -16.61 11.53
C LEU A 80 1.69 -16.28 12.39
N GLU A 81 2.42 -17.28 12.86
CA GLU A 81 3.64 -17.06 13.66
C GLU A 81 4.71 -16.31 12.83
N LYS A 82 4.85 -16.64 11.54
CA LYS A 82 5.76 -15.93 10.64
C LYS A 82 5.35 -14.48 10.45
N LEU A 83 4.06 -14.19 10.26
CA LEU A 83 3.53 -12.84 10.13
C LEU A 83 3.79 -12.02 11.40
N LYS A 84 3.46 -12.57 12.59
CA LYS A 84 3.67 -11.91 13.88
C LYS A 84 5.13 -11.57 14.14
N SER A 85 6.07 -12.41 13.70
CA SER A 85 7.51 -12.14 13.86
C SER A 85 8.04 -11.00 13.01
N GLN A 86 7.32 -10.56 11.98
CA GLN A 86 7.78 -9.58 10.99
C GLN A 86 6.89 -8.34 10.86
N TRP A 87 5.65 -8.39 11.34
CA TRP A 87 4.71 -7.29 11.30
C TRP A 87 4.48 -6.67 12.68
N PRO A 88 4.34 -5.34 12.73
CA PRO A 88 4.49 -4.35 11.66
C PRO A 88 5.93 -4.22 11.19
N GLY A 89 6.16 -4.05 9.87
CA GLY A 89 7.52 -3.92 9.35
C GLY A 89 7.66 -3.98 7.82
N LYS A 90 8.91 -4.12 7.39
CA LYS A 90 9.29 -4.07 5.96
C LYS A 90 9.13 -5.43 5.24
N TYR A 91 8.15 -6.24 5.61
CA TYR A 91 7.86 -7.53 4.98
C TYR A 91 6.47 -7.54 4.39
N THR A 92 6.39 -7.93 3.11
CA THR A 92 5.15 -8.18 2.37
C THR A 92 5.01 -9.68 2.18
N PHE A 93 3.86 -10.25 2.53
CA PHE A 93 3.60 -11.67 2.37
C PHE A 93 2.55 -11.92 1.30
N ILE A 94 2.86 -12.83 0.36
CA ILE A 94 1.88 -13.35 -0.60
C ILE A 94 1.19 -14.53 0.06
N LEU A 95 -0.14 -14.46 0.13
CA LEU A 95 -1.02 -15.40 0.79
C LEU A 95 -2.13 -15.86 -0.16
N LYS A 96 -2.75 -17.01 0.08
CA LYS A 96 -3.94 -17.46 -0.65
C LYS A 96 -5.11 -16.54 -0.32
N ARG A 97 -5.69 -15.91 -1.36
CA ARG A 97 -6.81 -14.98 -1.23
C ARG A 97 -8.11 -15.71 -0.93
N LYS A 98 -8.94 -15.18 -0.05
CA LYS A 98 -10.31 -15.66 0.17
C LYS A 98 -11.21 -15.23 -0.99
N LYS A 99 -12.10 -16.14 -1.43
CA LYS A 99 -13.13 -15.83 -2.42
C LYS A 99 -14.18 -14.90 -1.81
N GLY A 100 -14.83 -14.10 -2.65
CA GLY A 100 -15.91 -13.21 -2.23
C GLY A 100 -15.47 -11.86 -1.64
N VAL A 101 -14.17 -11.66 -1.40
CA VAL A 101 -13.64 -10.35 -0.99
C VAL A 101 -13.48 -9.47 -2.22
N ASN A 102 -14.19 -8.33 -2.26
CA ASN A 102 -14.15 -7.41 -3.40
C ASN A 102 -12.88 -6.53 -3.35
N LEU A 103 -11.87 -6.90 -4.12
CA LEU A 103 -10.58 -6.21 -4.18
C LEU A 103 -10.13 -6.08 -5.64
N TYR A 104 -9.61 -4.91 -5.99
CA TYR A 104 -9.12 -4.58 -7.32
C TYR A 104 -7.59 -4.44 -7.33
N GLY A 105 -6.98 -4.66 -8.49
CA GLY A 105 -5.53 -4.53 -8.68
C GLY A 105 -4.69 -5.62 -8.02
N VAL A 106 -5.30 -6.70 -7.52
CA VAL A 106 -4.64 -7.86 -6.92
C VAL A 106 -4.86 -9.10 -7.77
N GLU A 107 -4.10 -10.19 -7.52
CA GLU A 107 -4.29 -11.46 -8.22
C GLU A 107 -5.61 -12.14 -7.84
N LYS A 108 -6.08 -13.06 -8.69
CA LYS A 108 -7.32 -13.82 -8.43
C LYS A 108 -7.20 -14.73 -7.23
N GLU A 109 -6.12 -15.51 -7.17
CA GLU A 109 -5.93 -16.60 -6.19
C GLU A 109 -5.02 -16.20 -5.03
N THR A 110 -4.26 -15.12 -5.17
CA THR A 110 -3.30 -14.68 -4.17
C THR A 110 -3.42 -13.19 -3.89
N VAL A 111 -2.91 -12.76 -2.74
CA VAL A 111 -2.84 -11.35 -2.36
C VAL A 111 -1.55 -11.08 -1.60
N ALA A 112 -0.87 -10.01 -1.96
CA ALA A 112 0.32 -9.53 -1.27
C ALA A 112 -0.10 -8.53 -0.20
N ILE A 113 0.14 -8.84 1.09
CA ILE A 113 -0.31 -8.03 2.22
C ILE A 113 0.88 -7.58 3.06
N ARG A 114 0.78 -6.39 3.64
CA ARG A 114 1.75 -5.85 4.59
C ARG A 114 1.05 -5.03 5.68
N ILE A 115 1.55 -5.11 6.92
CA ILE A 115 1.28 -4.15 7.98
C ILE A 115 2.53 -3.26 8.08
N PRO A 116 2.47 -1.98 7.67
CA PRO A 116 3.62 -1.08 7.69
C PRO A 116 3.98 -0.68 9.13
N ASN A 117 5.22 -0.23 9.36
CA ASN A 117 5.67 0.33 10.63
C ASN A 117 5.93 1.85 10.49
N TYR A 118 4.87 2.61 10.27
CA TYR A 118 4.92 4.07 10.13
C TYR A 118 3.71 4.70 10.82
N LYS A 119 3.96 5.49 11.84
CA LYS A 119 2.93 5.98 12.79
C LYS A 119 1.72 6.64 12.11
N PHE A 120 1.97 7.59 11.20
CA PHE A 120 0.90 8.28 10.49
C PHE A 120 0.04 7.29 9.68
N LEU A 121 0.69 6.42 8.91
CA LEU A 121 0.01 5.43 8.07
C LEU A 121 -0.75 4.39 8.89
N ASN A 122 -0.21 3.97 10.04
CA ASN A 122 -0.91 3.04 10.94
C ASN A 122 -2.17 3.68 11.54
N ASN A 123 -2.10 4.96 11.90
CA ASN A 123 -3.27 5.71 12.37
C ASN A 123 -4.29 5.91 11.25
N LEU A 124 -3.83 6.15 10.01
CA LEU A 124 -4.69 6.26 8.83
C LEU A 124 -5.44 4.95 8.58
N LEU A 125 -4.72 3.81 8.54
CA LEU A 125 -5.31 2.49 8.34
C LEU A 125 -6.35 2.13 9.40
N LYS A 126 -6.10 2.50 10.66
CA LYS A 126 -7.09 2.32 11.74
C LYS A 126 -8.32 3.19 11.55
N LYS A 127 -8.14 4.42 11.02
CA LYS A 127 -9.23 5.38 10.84
C LYS A 127 -10.14 5.00 9.67
N VAL A 128 -9.58 4.66 8.51
CA VAL A 128 -10.36 4.30 7.32
C VAL A 128 -10.95 2.90 7.42
N ASP A 129 -10.39 2.04 8.26
CA ASP A 129 -10.83 0.66 8.51
C ASP A 129 -11.08 -0.18 7.24
N MET A 130 -10.27 0.04 6.22
CA MET A 130 -10.32 -0.66 4.94
C MET A 130 -8.91 -1.00 4.42
N PRO A 131 -8.75 -2.06 3.60
CA PRO A 131 -7.47 -2.37 2.98
C PRO A 131 -7.13 -1.32 1.92
N LEU A 132 -5.89 -0.82 1.93
CA LEU A 132 -5.40 0.15 0.96
C LEU A 132 -4.51 -0.53 -0.09
N ALA A 133 -4.91 -0.47 -1.35
CA ALA A 133 -4.03 -0.82 -2.47
C ALA A 133 -2.84 0.12 -2.48
N GLN A 134 -1.63 -0.45 -2.55
CA GLN A 134 -0.40 0.34 -2.45
C GLN A 134 0.67 -0.05 -3.48
N THR A 135 1.49 0.93 -3.83
CA THR A 135 2.70 0.75 -4.63
C THR A 135 3.62 1.96 -4.49
N SER A 136 4.93 1.79 -4.69
CA SER A 136 5.92 2.89 -4.64
C SER A 136 5.60 4.01 -5.62
N VAL A 137 6.03 5.24 -5.30
CA VAL A 137 5.86 6.42 -6.16
C VAL A 137 6.95 6.47 -7.22
N ASN A 138 6.61 6.03 -8.42
CA ASN A 138 7.44 6.08 -9.64
C ASN A 138 6.59 5.72 -10.86
N ILE A 139 7.05 6.03 -12.05
CA ILE A 139 6.56 5.38 -13.27
C ILE A 139 7.05 3.95 -13.28
N SER A 140 6.23 3.02 -13.72
CA SER A 140 6.58 1.60 -13.72
C SER A 140 7.87 1.32 -14.49
N GLY A 141 8.82 0.64 -13.83
CA GLY A 141 10.14 0.37 -14.40
C GLY A 141 11.19 1.49 -14.20
N GLN A 142 10.80 2.64 -13.67
CA GLN A 142 11.74 3.72 -13.32
C GLN A 142 12.13 3.67 -11.83
N PRO A 143 13.22 4.33 -11.41
CA PRO A 143 13.60 4.47 -10.01
C PRO A 143 12.47 5.06 -9.15
N VAL A 144 12.43 4.65 -7.89
CA VAL A 144 11.47 5.17 -6.91
C VAL A 144 11.85 6.60 -6.53
N LEU A 145 10.85 7.47 -6.42
CA LEU A 145 11.05 8.85 -6.01
C LEU A 145 10.97 8.97 -4.48
N THR A 146 11.97 9.64 -3.91
CA THR A 146 12.04 9.96 -2.47
C THR A 146 12.06 11.46 -2.20
N ASN A 147 12.30 12.26 -3.23
CA ASN A 147 12.30 13.72 -3.17
C ASN A 147 10.89 14.25 -3.45
N ILE A 148 10.36 15.04 -2.52
CA ILE A 148 8.99 15.56 -2.62
C ILE A 148 8.80 16.49 -3.83
N ASN A 149 9.80 17.30 -4.19
CA ASN A 149 9.71 18.20 -5.33
C ASN A 149 9.68 17.43 -6.66
N GLU A 150 10.43 16.32 -6.77
CA GLU A 150 10.38 15.44 -7.95
C GLU A 150 9.01 14.76 -8.07
N ILE A 151 8.44 14.33 -6.94
CA ILE A 151 7.08 13.75 -6.89
C ILE A 151 6.06 14.76 -7.40
N VAL A 152 6.14 16.00 -6.93
CA VAL A 152 5.26 17.10 -7.36
C VAL A 152 5.40 17.35 -8.84
N THR A 153 6.63 17.50 -9.32
CA THR A 153 6.90 17.79 -10.75
C THR A 153 6.34 16.67 -11.63
N LYS A 154 6.49 15.41 -11.20
CA LYS A 154 6.11 14.26 -12.02
C LYS A 154 4.62 13.94 -12.00
N PHE A 155 3.93 14.18 -10.88
CA PHE A 155 2.54 13.79 -10.66
C PHE A 155 1.61 14.96 -10.37
N GLY A 156 2.11 16.22 -10.40
CA GLY A 156 1.39 17.44 -10.00
C GLY A 156 0.17 17.79 -10.83
N ILE A 157 0.01 17.22 -12.02
CA ILE A 157 -1.13 17.48 -12.92
C ILE A 157 -2.35 16.63 -12.56
N THR A 158 -2.21 15.67 -11.63
CA THR A 158 -3.27 14.75 -11.25
C THR A 158 -4.01 15.22 -10.00
N ASP A 159 -5.29 14.86 -9.85
CA ASP A 159 -6.04 15.09 -8.61
C ASP A 159 -5.65 14.04 -7.56
N ILE A 160 -4.43 14.22 -7.01
CA ILE A 160 -3.84 13.37 -5.99
C ILE A 160 -3.54 14.24 -4.76
N LEU A 161 -3.87 13.74 -3.59
CA LEU A 161 -3.46 14.35 -2.32
C LEU A 161 -2.07 13.84 -1.94
N VAL A 162 -1.21 14.72 -1.45
CA VAL A 162 0.14 14.38 -1.01
C VAL A 162 0.31 14.72 0.46
N VAL A 163 0.71 13.74 1.25
CA VAL A 163 1.21 13.92 2.61
C VAL A 163 2.72 14.15 2.50
N ASP A 164 3.15 15.33 2.90
CA ASP A 164 4.54 15.78 2.80
C ASP A 164 5.28 15.57 4.12
N ASP A 165 6.24 14.65 4.12
CA ASP A 165 7.23 14.42 5.20
C ASP A 165 8.66 14.78 4.75
N GLY A 166 8.77 15.68 3.77
CA GLY A 166 10.06 16.09 3.19
C GLY A 166 10.69 15.03 2.29
N ASN A 167 12.00 15.10 2.17
CA ASN A 167 12.76 14.12 1.41
C ASN A 167 13.02 12.88 2.27
N LEU A 168 12.54 11.72 1.84
CA LEU A 168 12.80 10.47 2.53
C LEU A 168 14.21 9.98 2.23
N LYS A 169 14.86 9.38 3.22
CA LYS A 169 16.11 8.65 3.00
C LYS A 169 15.86 7.50 2.04
N GLN A 170 16.81 7.26 1.13
CA GLN A 170 16.75 6.09 0.28
C GLN A 170 16.73 4.83 1.17
N SER A 171 15.74 3.98 0.96
CA SER A 171 15.54 2.74 1.72
C SER A 171 15.25 1.62 0.75
N GLU A 172 15.70 0.43 1.09
CA GLU A 172 15.32 -0.74 0.32
C GLU A 172 13.80 -0.96 0.37
N PRO A 173 13.21 -1.41 -0.73
CA PRO A 173 11.81 -1.79 -0.75
C PRO A 173 11.55 -2.96 0.21
N SER A 174 10.29 -3.19 0.59
CA SER A 174 9.93 -4.33 1.43
C SER A 174 10.38 -5.66 0.83
N LYS A 175 10.87 -6.57 1.64
CA LYS A 175 11.07 -7.97 1.24
C LYS A 175 9.72 -8.61 0.94
N ILE A 176 9.64 -9.37 -0.15
CA ILE A 176 8.41 -10.07 -0.53
C ILE A 176 8.64 -11.57 -0.37
N LEU A 177 7.86 -12.19 0.49
CA LEU A 177 7.88 -13.62 0.77
C LEU A 177 6.57 -14.25 0.32
N ASP A 178 6.65 -15.31 -0.48
CA ASP A 178 5.50 -16.10 -0.88
C ASP A 178 5.31 -17.27 0.10
N LEU A 179 4.15 -17.31 0.75
CA LEU A 179 3.74 -18.32 1.71
C LEU A 179 2.62 -19.22 1.16
N THR A 180 2.35 -19.22 -0.13
CA THR A 180 1.25 -20.00 -0.73
C THR A 180 1.58 -21.47 -0.93
N GLY A 181 2.86 -21.83 -0.96
CA GLY A 181 3.37 -23.21 -1.07
C GLY A 181 3.86 -23.77 0.25
N GLU A 182 4.33 -25.02 0.23
CA GLU A 182 4.88 -25.71 1.41
C GLU A 182 6.18 -25.06 1.95
N LYS A 183 6.95 -24.43 1.06
CA LYS A 183 8.19 -23.73 1.42
C LYS A 183 8.06 -22.23 1.18
N VAL A 184 8.63 -21.46 2.10
CA VAL A 184 8.73 -20.00 1.94
C VAL A 184 9.63 -19.68 0.74
N LYS A 185 9.10 -18.92 -0.22
CA LYS A 185 9.86 -18.45 -1.39
C LYS A 185 10.12 -16.95 -1.29
N ILE A 186 11.38 -16.55 -1.41
CA ILE A 186 11.76 -15.14 -1.47
C ILE A 186 11.56 -14.68 -2.92
N ILE A 187 10.73 -13.65 -3.12
CA ILE A 187 10.45 -13.06 -4.43
C ILE A 187 11.32 -11.83 -4.65
N ARG A 188 11.57 -11.06 -3.58
CA ARG A 188 12.41 -9.88 -3.57
C ARG A 188 12.99 -9.65 -2.18
#